data_e7b54590a4537162d92c8d67c043feac
#
_entry.id   e7b54590a4537162d92c8d67c043feac
#
_cell.length_a   1.000
_cell.length_b   1.000
_cell.length_c   1.000
_cell.angle_alpha   90.00
_cell.angle_beta   90.00
_cell.angle_gamma   90.00
#
_symmetry.space_group_name_H-M   'P 1'
#
loop_
_entity.id
_entity.type
_entity.pdbx_description
1 polymer ?
#
loop_
_entity_poly.entity_id
_entity_poly.type
_entity_poly.pdbx_seq_one_letter_code
_entity_poly.pdbx_strand_id
1 'polypeptide(L)'
;NTIYRRPDNGKVQAVIKVARGCPFHCFFCLATPVSGAKVRVRSAENIITEIKECVEKYNITNFVFWSDIFNFNREWTLNLCNKIIESGLKITWSSNTRADTMDDEMAALMYKSGCRLVSIGVESGSQMILDNIGKKIKLDDIRKTVKILKKNRIKIYNYFVIGLPWETEETVKETVKFAIELDSNFISFYTATPLPGTRYFAYAMANKLVEGNLDFTSAYYEPVVRSQALSKERIFELHKKAVKQFYLRPKFILKTLLSLRSFEELKNYFTAGINLIKHK
;
A
#
# COMPACT_ATOMS: atom_id res chain seq x y z
N ASN A 1 -18.58 18.14 -2.08
CA ASN A 1 -17.50 17.82 -3.03
C ASN A 1 -16.39 17.10 -2.29
N THR A 2 -16.34 15.76 -2.42
CA THR A 2 -15.24 14.97 -1.83
C THR A 2 -14.02 15.15 -2.74
N ILE A 3 -13.14 16.05 -2.37
CA ILE A 3 -11.89 16.29 -3.10
C ILE A 3 -10.86 15.29 -2.60
N TYR A 4 -10.37 14.43 -3.47
CA TYR A 4 -9.24 13.55 -3.17
C TYR A 4 -8.00 14.38 -2.90
N ARG A 5 -7.42 14.22 -1.70
CA ARG A 5 -6.20 14.92 -1.28
C ARG A 5 -5.10 13.95 -0.95
N ARG A 6 -3.87 14.32 -1.26
CA ARG A 6 -2.69 13.54 -0.87
C ARG A 6 -2.52 13.54 0.65
N PRO A 7 -2.31 12.37 1.25
CA PRO A 7 -2.17 12.27 2.70
C PRO A 7 -0.90 12.96 3.25
N ASP A 8 0.13 13.11 2.41
CA ASP A 8 1.43 13.65 2.81
C ASP A 8 1.52 15.19 2.71
N ASN A 9 0.67 15.86 1.94
CA ASN A 9 0.77 17.30 1.72
C ASN A 9 -0.58 18.03 1.56
N GLY A 10 -1.71 17.32 1.69
CA GLY A 10 -3.06 17.88 1.60
C GLY A 10 -3.48 18.41 0.21
N LYS A 11 -2.63 18.34 -0.79
CA LYS A 11 -2.94 18.87 -2.13
C LYS A 11 -3.96 18.00 -2.86
N VAL A 12 -4.79 18.67 -3.68
CA VAL A 12 -5.76 18.00 -4.56
C VAL A 12 -5.02 17.06 -5.52
N GLN A 13 -5.56 15.87 -5.74
CA GLN A 13 -5.01 14.89 -6.66
C GLN A 13 -6.08 14.30 -7.56
N ALA A 14 -5.72 13.95 -8.79
CA ALA A 14 -6.53 13.15 -9.69
C ALA A 14 -6.05 11.70 -9.69
N VAL A 15 -6.98 10.78 -9.92
CA VAL A 15 -6.68 9.36 -10.11
C VAL A 15 -6.72 9.03 -11.58
N ILE A 16 -5.62 8.57 -12.13
CA ILE A 16 -5.52 8.11 -13.52
C ILE A 16 -5.35 6.60 -13.52
N LYS A 17 -6.29 5.89 -14.11
CA LYS A 17 -6.19 4.44 -14.30
C LYS A 17 -5.21 4.15 -15.43
N VAL A 18 -4.03 3.63 -15.10
CA VAL A 18 -2.94 3.39 -16.05
C VAL A 18 -2.85 1.95 -16.54
N ALA A 19 -3.27 0.98 -15.70
CA ALA A 19 -3.28 -0.44 -16.05
C ALA A 19 -4.37 -1.20 -15.30
N ARG A 20 -4.76 -2.38 -15.81
CA ARG A 20 -5.67 -3.34 -15.18
C ARG A 20 -5.15 -4.75 -15.37
N GLY A 21 -5.44 -5.60 -14.39
CA GLY A 21 -5.04 -7.00 -14.37
C GLY A 21 -3.81 -7.26 -13.51
N CYS A 22 -3.75 -8.43 -12.91
CA CYS A 22 -2.63 -8.88 -12.09
C CYS A 22 -2.42 -10.38 -12.31
N PRO A 23 -1.21 -10.83 -12.72
CA PRO A 23 -0.96 -12.26 -13.01
C PRO A 23 -0.72 -13.06 -11.72
N PHE A 24 -0.67 -12.39 -10.58
CA PHE A 24 -0.48 -13.05 -9.29
C PHE A 24 -1.82 -13.46 -8.68
N HIS A 25 -1.83 -14.64 -8.05
CA HIS A 25 -3.01 -15.23 -7.44
C HIS A 25 -2.89 -15.22 -5.92
N CYS A 26 -2.63 -14.03 -5.33
CA CYS A 26 -2.58 -13.90 -3.87
C CYS A 26 -3.92 -14.32 -3.26
N PHE A 27 -3.85 -15.10 -2.20
CA PHE A 27 -4.98 -15.82 -1.58
C PHE A 27 -6.20 -14.94 -1.25
N PHE A 28 -5.97 -13.71 -0.79
CA PHE A 28 -6.99 -12.77 -0.31
C PHE A 28 -7.38 -11.70 -1.33
N CYS A 29 -6.70 -11.65 -2.49
CA CYS A 29 -6.77 -10.49 -3.36
C CYS A 29 -7.86 -10.61 -4.44
N LEU A 30 -8.63 -9.53 -4.62
CA LEU A 30 -9.66 -9.41 -5.66
C LEU A 30 -9.13 -8.97 -7.02
N ALA A 31 -7.84 -8.61 -7.15
CA ALA A 31 -7.32 -8.08 -8.42
C ALA A 31 -7.58 -9.03 -9.60
N THR A 32 -7.25 -10.31 -9.45
CA THR A 32 -7.48 -11.31 -10.51
C THR A 32 -8.95 -11.59 -10.76
N PRO A 33 -9.81 -11.82 -9.75
CA PRO A 33 -11.26 -11.99 -9.98
C PRO A 33 -11.94 -10.80 -10.66
N VAL A 34 -11.54 -9.57 -10.35
CA VAL A 34 -12.19 -8.35 -10.86
C VAL A 34 -11.58 -7.85 -12.16
N SER A 35 -10.25 -7.85 -12.25
CA SER A 35 -9.52 -7.23 -13.37
C SER A 35 -8.95 -8.26 -14.36
N GLY A 36 -8.95 -9.55 -14.01
CA GLY A 36 -8.36 -10.63 -14.79
C GLY A 36 -6.85 -10.79 -14.57
N ALA A 37 -6.31 -11.94 -15.01
CA ALA A 37 -4.89 -12.27 -14.85
C ALA A 37 -3.98 -11.54 -15.87
N LYS A 38 -4.51 -11.20 -17.05
CA LYS A 38 -3.74 -10.51 -18.09
C LYS A 38 -3.62 -9.02 -17.77
N VAL A 39 -2.40 -8.53 -17.63
CA VAL A 39 -2.15 -7.11 -17.46
C VAL A 39 -2.39 -6.38 -18.78
N ARG A 40 -3.26 -5.38 -18.76
CA ARG A 40 -3.57 -4.47 -19.87
C ARG A 40 -3.17 -3.07 -19.46
N VAL A 41 -2.24 -2.49 -20.20
CA VAL A 41 -1.73 -1.14 -19.96
C VAL A 41 -2.31 -0.16 -20.97
N ARG A 42 -2.44 1.09 -20.57
CA ARG A 42 -2.70 2.19 -21.51
C ARG A 42 -1.39 2.63 -22.14
N SER A 43 -1.43 3.16 -23.35
CA SER A 43 -0.25 3.76 -23.96
C SER A 43 0.23 4.98 -23.17
N ALA A 44 1.53 5.23 -23.17
CA ALA A 44 2.09 6.39 -22.48
C ALA A 44 1.51 7.71 -23.03
N GLU A 45 1.33 7.79 -24.35
CA GLU A 45 0.76 8.96 -25.05
C GLU A 45 -0.66 9.28 -24.56
N ASN A 46 -1.50 8.23 -24.43
CA ASN A 46 -2.88 8.41 -23.95
C ASN A 46 -2.89 8.89 -22.48
N ILE A 47 -1.99 8.39 -21.63
CA ILE A 47 -1.85 8.85 -20.24
C ILE A 47 -1.37 10.31 -20.19
N ILE A 48 -0.38 10.67 -21.00
CA ILE A 48 0.14 12.05 -21.09
C ILE A 48 -0.94 13.04 -21.54
N THR A 49 -1.77 12.66 -22.51
CA THR A 49 -2.89 13.50 -22.97
C THR A 49 -3.86 13.79 -21.81
N GLU A 50 -4.24 12.79 -21.03
CA GLU A 50 -5.11 12.97 -19.86
C GLU A 50 -4.44 13.82 -18.78
N ILE A 51 -3.14 13.62 -18.50
CA ILE A 51 -2.39 14.45 -17.56
C ILE A 51 -2.39 15.91 -18.00
N LYS A 52 -2.11 16.20 -19.29
CA LYS A 52 -2.14 17.56 -19.86
C LYS A 52 -3.50 18.22 -19.66
N GLU A 53 -4.56 17.51 -19.97
CA GLU A 53 -5.92 18.02 -19.76
C GLU A 53 -6.19 18.36 -18.28
N CYS A 54 -5.78 17.50 -17.35
CA CYS A 54 -5.91 17.75 -15.91
C CYS A 54 -5.11 18.99 -15.46
N VAL A 55 -3.91 19.18 -16.00
CA VAL A 55 -3.06 20.33 -15.66
C VAL A 55 -3.64 21.62 -16.24
N GLU A 56 -3.98 21.62 -17.53
CA GLU A 56 -4.38 22.83 -18.27
C GLU A 56 -5.79 23.30 -17.89
N LYS A 57 -6.76 22.38 -17.77
CA LYS A 57 -8.15 22.75 -17.50
C LYS A 57 -8.47 22.88 -16.01
N TYR A 58 -7.81 22.09 -15.14
CA TYR A 58 -8.18 21.97 -13.72
C TYR A 58 -7.06 22.36 -12.77
N ASN A 59 -5.89 22.74 -13.28
CA ASN A 59 -4.70 23.06 -12.49
C ASN A 59 -4.31 21.95 -11.47
N ILE A 60 -4.54 20.67 -11.86
CA ILE A 60 -4.20 19.51 -11.04
C ILE A 60 -2.82 19.02 -11.45
N THR A 61 -1.86 19.04 -10.52
CA THR A 61 -0.47 18.62 -10.75
C THR A 61 -0.06 17.41 -9.90
N ASN A 62 -0.98 16.85 -9.10
CA ASN A 62 -0.72 15.68 -8.29
C ASN A 62 -1.61 14.53 -8.75
N PHE A 63 -1.03 13.35 -8.94
CA PHE A 63 -1.72 12.19 -9.50
C PHE A 63 -1.51 10.92 -8.67
N VAL A 64 -2.53 10.07 -8.69
CA VAL A 64 -2.39 8.65 -8.34
C VAL A 64 -2.46 7.85 -9.64
N PHE A 65 -1.39 7.19 -10.03
CA PHE A 65 -1.43 6.24 -11.12
C PHE A 65 -1.95 4.91 -10.59
N TRP A 66 -3.24 4.71 -10.78
CA TRP A 66 -3.95 3.55 -10.27
C TRP A 66 -3.79 2.35 -11.21
N SER A 67 -3.36 1.24 -10.63
CA SER A 67 -3.25 -0.06 -11.31
C SER A 67 -3.40 -1.19 -10.29
N ASP A 68 -3.65 -2.41 -10.76
CA ASP A 68 -3.57 -3.58 -9.87
C ASP A 68 -2.10 -3.91 -9.53
N ILE A 69 -1.19 -3.60 -10.46
CA ILE A 69 0.26 -3.64 -10.26
C ILE A 69 0.93 -2.69 -11.29
N PHE A 70 1.63 -1.66 -10.81
CA PHE A 70 2.20 -0.63 -11.68
C PHE A 70 3.47 -1.11 -12.40
N ASN A 71 4.41 -1.68 -11.66
CA ASN A 71 5.75 -2.00 -12.14
C ASN A 71 5.92 -3.44 -12.67
N PHE A 72 4.82 -4.08 -13.11
CA PHE A 72 4.87 -5.44 -13.64
C PHE A 72 5.62 -5.52 -14.98
N ASN A 73 5.34 -4.60 -15.89
CA ASN A 73 6.04 -4.50 -17.17
C ASN A 73 7.10 -3.41 -17.08
N ARG A 74 8.37 -3.83 -16.94
CA ARG A 74 9.51 -2.92 -16.78
C ARG A 74 9.64 -1.94 -17.95
N GLU A 75 9.59 -2.44 -19.18
CA GLU A 75 9.74 -1.63 -20.39
C GLU A 75 8.66 -0.54 -20.48
N TRP A 76 7.41 -0.92 -20.26
CA TRP A 76 6.29 0.03 -20.23
C TRP A 76 6.47 1.08 -19.14
N THR A 77 6.91 0.69 -17.94
CA THR A 77 7.13 1.60 -16.82
C THR A 77 8.21 2.63 -17.16
N LEU A 78 9.34 2.19 -17.71
CA LEU A 78 10.42 3.07 -18.14
C LEU A 78 9.98 4.00 -19.28
N ASN A 79 9.24 3.48 -20.26
CA ASN A 79 8.69 4.29 -21.36
C ASN A 79 7.73 5.36 -20.85
N LEU A 80 6.80 5.04 -19.96
CA LEU A 80 5.90 6.04 -19.37
C LEU A 80 6.67 7.12 -18.61
N CYS A 81 7.66 6.75 -17.80
CA CYS A 81 8.49 7.71 -17.08
C CYS A 81 9.25 8.64 -18.04
N ASN A 82 9.84 8.11 -19.11
CA ASN A 82 10.54 8.90 -20.13
C ASN A 82 9.58 9.87 -20.82
N LYS A 83 8.40 9.41 -21.23
CA LYS A 83 7.37 10.26 -21.86
C LYS A 83 6.89 11.38 -20.93
N ILE A 84 6.77 11.14 -19.63
CA ILE A 84 6.47 12.21 -18.65
C ILE A 84 7.60 13.23 -18.63
N ILE A 85 8.85 12.80 -18.61
CA ILE A 85 10.01 13.69 -18.60
C ILE A 85 10.09 14.50 -19.90
N GLU A 86 9.96 13.86 -21.06
CA GLU A 86 9.96 14.49 -22.38
C GLU A 86 8.85 15.51 -22.55
N SER A 87 7.69 15.28 -21.93
CA SER A 87 6.54 16.20 -21.99
C SER A 87 6.78 17.53 -21.27
N GLY A 88 7.82 17.64 -20.43
CA GLY A 88 8.12 18.82 -19.62
C GLY A 88 7.14 19.12 -18.50
N LEU A 89 6.11 18.29 -18.30
CA LEU A 89 5.07 18.48 -17.29
C LEU A 89 5.64 18.44 -15.87
N LYS A 90 5.37 19.47 -15.08
CA LYS A 90 5.79 19.57 -13.68
C LYS A 90 4.74 18.95 -12.76
N ILE A 91 4.73 17.63 -12.71
CA ILE A 91 3.77 16.85 -11.90
C ILE A 91 4.44 16.09 -10.78
N THR A 92 3.64 15.68 -9.80
CA THR A 92 4.02 14.65 -8.83
C THR A 92 2.99 13.52 -8.86
N TRP A 93 3.48 12.30 -8.68
CA TRP A 93 2.59 11.15 -8.70
C TRP A 93 2.98 10.07 -7.69
N SER A 94 2.02 9.22 -7.39
CA SER A 94 2.18 8.02 -6.57
C SER A 94 1.58 6.80 -7.27
N SER A 95 2.03 5.61 -6.90
CA SER A 95 1.48 4.35 -7.40
C SER A 95 1.70 3.22 -6.41
N ASN A 96 0.96 2.12 -6.62
CA ASN A 96 1.20 0.85 -5.94
C ASN A 96 2.15 -0.02 -6.76
N THR A 97 3.08 -0.66 -6.10
CA THR A 97 4.09 -1.51 -6.74
C THR A 97 4.23 -2.84 -6.00
N ARG A 98 4.90 -3.76 -6.66
CA ARG A 98 5.33 -5.01 -6.07
C ARG A 98 6.84 -4.94 -5.79
N ALA A 99 7.27 -5.48 -4.66
CA ALA A 99 8.65 -5.31 -4.21
C ALA A 99 9.65 -6.05 -5.11
N ASP A 100 9.34 -7.26 -5.54
CA ASP A 100 10.25 -8.12 -6.31
C ASP A 100 10.46 -7.71 -7.77
N THR A 101 9.78 -6.63 -8.23
CA THR A 101 9.91 -6.12 -9.60
C THR A 101 10.52 -4.70 -9.67
N MET A 102 11.10 -4.21 -8.58
CA MET A 102 11.73 -2.89 -8.49
C MET A 102 13.25 -3.00 -8.59
N ASP A 103 13.84 -2.21 -9.49
CA ASP A 103 15.30 -2.02 -9.56
C ASP A 103 15.69 -0.54 -9.40
N ASP A 104 16.99 -0.29 -9.27
CA ASP A 104 17.53 1.05 -8.98
C ASP A 104 17.35 2.02 -10.16
N GLU A 105 17.51 1.54 -11.40
CA GLU A 105 17.28 2.34 -12.61
C GLU A 105 15.81 2.77 -12.71
N MET A 106 14.88 1.83 -12.51
CA MET A 106 13.46 2.12 -12.52
C MET A 106 13.09 3.14 -11.44
N ALA A 107 13.58 2.97 -10.20
CA ALA A 107 13.31 3.90 -9.11
C ALA A 107 13.88 5.30 -9.40
N ALA A 108 15.10 5.39 -9.93
CA ALA A 108 15.71 6.67 -10.32
C ALA A 108 14.88 7.39 -11.38
N LEU A 109 14.43 6.65 -12.41
CA LEU A 109 13.62 7.21 -13.49
C LEU A 109 12.22 7.61 -13.03
N MET A 110 11.61 6.79 -12.17
CA MET A 110 10.35 7.13 -11.52
C MET A 110 10.47 8.44 -10.72
N TYR A 111 11.52 8.60 -9.92
CA TYR A 111 11.73 9.85 -9.19
C TYR A 111 11.91 11.04 -10.13
N LYS A 112 12.71 10.91 -11.19
CA LYS A 112 12.95 11.95 -12.20
C LYS A 112 11.65 12.36 -12.92
N SER A 113 10.75 11.41 -13.20
CA SER A 113 9.43 11.67 -13.79
C SER A 113 8.39 12.23 -12.82
N GLY A 114 8.72 12.44 -11.54
CA GLY A 114 7.83 13.04 -10.56
C GLY A 114 7.23 12.08 -9.54
N CYS A 115 7.61 10.80 -9.50
CA CYS A 115 7.18 9.89 -8.42
C CYS A 115 7.69 10.39 -7.07
N ARG A 116 6.79 10.45 -6.08
CA ARG A 116 7.13 10.91 -4.73
C ARG A 116 6.69 9.94 -3.64
N LEU A 117 5.82 9.00 -3.97
CA LEU A 117 5.32 7.99 -3.04
C LEU A 117 5.04 6.69 -3.78
N VAL A 118 5.51 5.59 -3.22
CA VAL A 118 5.22 4.25 -3.68
C VAL A 118 4.58 3.45 -2.55
N SER A 119 3.44 2.83 -2.85
CA SER A 119 2.78 1.90 -1.94
C SER A 119 3.21 0.46 -2.25
N ILE A 120 3.57 -0.30 -1.22
CA ILE A 120 4.01 -1.69 -1.34
C ILE A 120 3.13 -2.58 -0.47
N GLY A 121 2.49 -3.58 -1.06
CA GLY A 121 1.87 -4.67 -0.32
C GLY A 121 2.97 -5.58 0.25
N VAL A 122 3.30 -5.43 1.51
CA VAL A 122 4.22 -6.31 2.25
C VAL A 122 3.47 -7.52 2.78
N GLU A 123 2.29 -7.30 3.29
CA GLU A 123 1.28 -8.19 3.87
C GLU A 123 1.74 -8.79 5.21
N SER A 124 2.89 -9.46 5.29
CA SER A 124 3.40 -10.06 6.53
C SER A 124 4.93 -9.96 6.63
N GLY A 125 5.43 -9.93 7.86
CA GLY A 125 6.84 -10.08 8.19
C GLY A 125 7.25 -11.52 8.47
N SER A 126 6.33 -12.46 8.34
CA SER A 126 6.59 -13.91 8.44
C SER A 126 6.66 -14.53 7.05
N GLN A 127 7.79 -15.17 6.72
CA GLN A 127 7.96 -15.83 5.41
C GLN A 127 6.94 -16.95 5.24
N MET A 128 6.64 -17.71 6.30
CA MET A 128 5.63 -18.78 6.29
C MET A 128 4.26 -18.23 5.89
N ILE A 129 3.85 -17.08 6.43
CA ILE A 129 2.58 -16.44 6.05
C ILE A 129 2.62 -15.97 4.59
N LEU A 130 3.72 -15.35 4.13
CA LEU A 130 3.87 -14.93 2.72
C LEU A 130 3.76 -16.11 1.75
N ASP A 131 4.33 -17.25 2.12
CA ASP A 131 4.27 -18.49 1.33
C ASP A 131 2.85 -19.05 1.31
N ASN A 132 2.15 -19.10 2.45
CA ASN A 132 0.77 -19.59 2.58
C ASN A 132 -0.25 -18.73 1.78
N ILE A 133 -0.08 -17.42 1.77
CA ILE A 133 -0.94 -16.54 0.95
C ILE A 133 -0.56 -16.52 -0.52
N GLY A 134 0.46 -17.27 -0.92
CA GLY A 134 0.92 -17.35 -2.31
C GLY A 134 1.48 -16.03 -2.85
N LYS A 135 2.08 -15.20 -1.98
CA LYS A 135 2.65 -13.91 -2.38
C LYS A 135 3.87 -14.09 -3.28
N LYS A 136 4.61 -15.21 -3.12
CA LYS A 136 5.82 -15.56 -3.90
C LYS A 136 6.87 -14.45 -3.89
N ILE A 137 7.10 -13.84 -2.72
CA ILE A 137 8.10 -12.80 -2.45
C ILE A 137 8.90 -13.24 -1.22
N LYS A 138 10.20 -12.96 -1.22
CA LYS A 138 11.04 -13.13 -0.04
C LYS A 138 11.12 -11.83 0.76
N LEU A 139 11.28 -11.95 2.08
CA LEU A 139 11.47 -10.78 2.94
C LEU A 139 12.66 -9.93 2.51
N ASP A 140 13.71 -10.56 1.96
CA ASP A 140 14.91 -9.86 1.45
C ASP A 140 14.62 -9.04 0.20
N ASP A 141 13.72 -9.47 -0.68
CA ASP A 141 13.29 -8.67 -1.83
C ASP A 141 12.63 -7.37 -1.37
N ILE A 142 11.82 -7.46 -0.30
CA ILE A 142 11.17 -6.29 0.30
C ILE A 142 12.21 -5.35 0.91
N ARG A 143 13.19 -5.89 1.66
CA ARG A 143 14.31 -5.10 2.22
C ARG A 143 15.10 -4.37 1.14
N LYS A 144 15.44 -5.09 0.06
CA LYS A 144 16.16 -4.55 -1.09
C LYS A 144 15.39 -3.41 -1.72
N THR A 145 14.11 -3.61 -2.00
CA THR A 145 13.26 -2.59 -2.63
C THR A 145 13.10 -1.35 -1.75
N VAL A 146 12.91 -1.52 -0.45
CA VAL A 146 12.85 -0.39 0.49
C VAL A 146 14.16 0.41 0.49
N LYS A 147 15.33 -0.26 0.42
CA LYS A 147 16.65 0.42 0.30
C LYS A 147 16.75 1.20 -1.01
N ILE A 148 16.34 0.60 -2.13
CA ILE A 148 16.34 1.25 -3.45
C ILE A 148 15.48 2.51 -3.45
N LEU A 149 14.26 2.43 -2.96
CA LEU A 149 13.34 3.57 -2.93
C LEU A 149 13.84 4.70 -2.01
N LYS A 150 14.40 4.37 -0.84
CA LYS A 150 15.02 5.35 0.08
C LYS A 150 16.22 6.05 -0.58
N LYS A 151 17.11 5.31 -1.24
CA LYS A 151 18.25 5.85 -2.00
C LYS A 151 17.79 6.86 -3.05
N ASN A 152 16.68 6.55 -3.73
CA ASN A 152 16.09 7.40 -4.77
C ASN A 152 15.09 8.44 -4.22
N ARG A 153 15.04 8.69 -2.90
CA ARG A 153 14.24 9.73 -2.25
C ARG A 153 12.72 9.59 -2.48
N ILE A 154 12.25 8.39 -2.79
CA ILE A 154 10.83 8.08 -2.93
C ILE A 154 10.29 7.68 -1.55
N LYS A 155 9.23 8.35 -1.10
CA LYS A 155 8.52 7.97 0.12
C LYS A 155 7.87 6.61 -0.05
N ILE A 156 7.75 5.85 1.05
CA ILE A 156 7.24 4.49 1.04
C ILE A 156 6.03 4.38 1.95
N TYR A 157 4.98 3.75 1.44
CA TYR A 157 3.81 3.37 2.19
C TYR A 157 3.65 1.84 2.16
N ASN A 158 3.90 1.17 3.26
CA ASN A 158 3.79 -0.28 3.33
C ASN A 158 2.42 -0.70 3.89
N TYR A 159 1.81 -1.70 3.25
CA TYR A 159 0.59 -2.34 3.70
C TYR A 159 0.90 -3.70 4.32
N PHE A 160 0.31 -3.96 5.48
CA PHE A 160 0.37 -5.21 6.21
C PHE A 160 -1.05 -5.70 6.48
N VAL A 161 -1.21 -7.00 6.62
CA VAL A 161 -2.49 -7.65 6.94
C VAL A 161 -2.30 -8.47 8.21
N ILE A 162 -3.24 -8.35 9.16
CA ILE A 162 -3.28 -9.11 10.41
C ILE A 162 -4.59 -9.90 10.48
N GLY A 163 -4.54 -11.14 10.94
CA GLY A 163 -5.69 -12.03 11.07
C GLY A 163 -5.87 -12.99 9.89
N LEU A 164 -4.79 -13.21 9.11
CA LEU A 164 -4.78 -14.27 8.09
C LEU A 164 -4.98 -15.65 8.74
N PRO A 165 -5.55 -16.65 8.05
CA PRO A 165 -5.96 -17.93 8.67
C PRO A 165 -4.89 -18.64 9.48
N TRP A 166 -3.65 -18.57 9.07
CA TRP A 166 -2.52 -19.28 9.69
C TRP A 166 -1.71 -18.44 10.67
N GLU A 167 -2.16 -17.21 10.97
CA GLU A 167 -1.44 -16.34 11.88
C GLU A 167 -1.61 -16.76 13.34
N THR A 168 -0.51 -16.63 14.06
CA THR A 168 -0.38 -16.75 15.51
C THR A 168 0.12 -15.43 16.09
N GLU A 169 0.17 -15.30 17.41
CA GLU A 169 0.76 -14.11 18.03
C GLU A 169 2.23 -13.91 17.65
N GLU A 170 2.96 -15.00 17.45
CA GLU A 170 4.37 -14.97 17.06
C GLU A 170 4.54 -14.38 15.65
N THR A 171 3.75 -14.84 14.69
CA THR A 171 3.83 -14.31 13.31
C THR A 171 3.37 -12.86 13.20
N VAL A 172 2.41 -12.44 14.05
CA VAL A 172 2.04 -11.02 14.16
C VAL A 172 3.20 -10.21 14.77
N LYS A 173 3.91 -10.72 15.79
CA LYS A 173 5.11 -10.06 16.33
C LYS A 173 6.23 -9.95 15.30
N GLU A 174 6.46 -11.00 14.48
CA GLU A 174 7.39 -10.96 13.35
C GLU A 174 7.01 -9.84 12.37
N THR A 175 5.73 -9.74 12.03
CA THR A 175 5.21 -8.71 11.12
C THR A 175 5.43 -7.30 11.66
N VAL A 176 5.16 -7.06 12.94
CA VAL A 176 5.40 -5.75 13.58
C VAL A 176 6.90 -5.43 13.63
N LYS A 177 7.74 -6.40 13.99
CA LYS A 177 9.20 -6.25 14.01
C LYS A 177 9.73 -5.89 12.62
N PHE A 178 9.25 -6.58 11.59
CA PHE A 178 9.63 -6.31 10.21
C PHE A 178 9.16 -4.94 9.72
N ALA A 179 7.94 -4.53 10.05
CA ALA A 179 7.44 -3.19 9.75
C ALA A 179 8.33 -2.10 10.36
N ILE A 180 8.78 -2.30 11.61
CA ILE A 180 9.70 -1.41 12.30
C ILE A 180 11.10 -1.40 11.65
N GLU A 181 11.61 -2.55 11.27
CA GLU A 181 12.90 -2.72 10.57
C GLU A 181 12.93 -1.97 9.24
N LEU A 182 11.86 -2.09 8.44
CA LEU A 182 11.74 -1.41 7.16
C LEU A 182 11.77 0.11 7.29
N ASP A 183 11.40 0.68 8.43
CA ASP A 183 11.41 2.13 8.74
C ASP A 183 10.87 2.97 7.59
N SER A 184 9.68 2.62 7.10
CA SER A 184 8.99 3.31 6.01
C SER A 184 8.36 4.62 6.49
N ASN A 185 8.00 5.51 5.55
CA ASN A 185 7.40 6.80 5.87
C ASN A 185 5.99 6.64 6.42
N PHE A 186 5.23 5.70 5.87
CA PHE A 186 3.87 5.37 6.28
C PHE A 186 3.66 3.86 6.27
N ILE A 187 2.79 3.39 7.13
CA ILE A 187 2.29 2.02 7.09
C ILE A 187 0.78 2.01 7.36
N SER A 188 0.12 0.94 6.92
CA SER A 188 -1.19 0.53 7.45
C SER A 188 -1.15 -0.94 7.79
N PHE A 189 -1.74 -1.28 8.93
CA PHE A 189 -2.16 -2.63 9.22
C PHE A 189 -3.66 -2.71 8.92
N TYR A 190 -4.05 -3.64 8.07
CA TYR A 190 -5.44 -3.97 7.79
C TYR A 190 -5.79 -5.30 8.44
N THR A 191 -7.05 -5.51 8.77
CA THR A 191 -7.51 -6.82 9.19
C THR A 191 -7.80 -7.69 7.96
N ALA A 192 -7.49 -8.97 8.07
CA ALA A 192 -7.71 -9.93 6.99
C ALA A 192 -9.22 -10.08 6.74
N THR A 193 -9.66 -9.71 5.55
CA THR A 193 -11.08 -9.72 5.17
C THR A 193 -11.32 -10.71 4.03
N PRO A 194 -12.16 -11.73 4.22
CA PRO A 194 -12.49 -12.72 3.19
C PRO A 194 -13.53 -12.15 2.23
N LEU A 195 -13.06 -11.43 1.22
CA LEU A 195 -13.93 -10.81 0.22
C LEU A 195 -14.51 -11.87 -0.74
N PRO A 196 -15.81 -11.83 -1.07
CA PRO A 196 -16.43 -12.75 -2.03
C PRO A 196 -15.68 -12.79 -3.36
N GLY A 197 -15.50 -14.00 -3.91
CA GLY A 197 -14.74 -14.24 -5.13
C GLY A 197 -13.24 -14.52 -4.92
N THR A 198 -12.71 -14.36 -3.69
CA THR A 198 -11.34 -14.74 -3.34
C THR A 198 -11.24 -16.20 -2.87
N ARG A 199 -10.05 -16.80 -3.00
CA ARG A 199 -9.77 -18.09 -2.37
C ARG A 199 -9.87 -18.03 -0.86
N TYR A 200 -9.58 -16.89 -0.27
CA TYR A 200 -9.74 -16.67 1.18
C TYR A 200 -11.20 -16.79 1.61
N PHE A 201 -12.13 -16.23 0.84
CA PHE A 201 -13.55 -16.36 1.14
C PHE A 201 -13.99 -17.82 1.17
N ALA A 202 -13.67 -18.58 0.12
CA ALA A 202 -13.99 -20.01 0.05
C ALA A 202 -13.38 -20.80 1.23
N TYR A 203 -12.12 -20.50 1.56
CA TYR A 203 -11.42 -21.13 2.67
C TYR A 203 -12.05 -20.77 4.03
N ALA A 204 -12.38 -19.52 4.26
CA ALA A 204 -12.98 -19.05 5.52
C ALA A 204 -14.34 -19.69 5.76
N MET A 205 -15.16 -19.83 4.72
CA MET A 205 -16.45 -20.51 4.81
C MET A 205 -16.30 -22.01 5.09
N ALA A 206 -15.42 -22.70 4.34
CA ALA A 206 -15.18 -24.13 4.50
C ALA A 206 -14.60 -24.50 5.89
N ASN A 207 -13.79 -23.63 6.46
CA ASN A 207 -13.15 -23.84 7.77
C ASN A 207 -13.89 -23.17 8.93
N LYS A 208 -15.09 -22.67 8.70
CA LYS A 208 -15.94 -22.02 9.74
C LYS A 208 -15.21 -20.92 10.51
N LEU A 209 -14.44 -20.10 9.79
CA LEU A 209 -13.71 -18.96 10.38
C LEU A 209 -14.61 -17.71 10.51
N VAL A 210 -15.74 -17.69 9.81
CA VAL A 210 -16.76 -16.65 9.89
C VAL A 210 -17.63 -16.89 11.12
N GLU A 211 -17.79 -15.88 11.95
CA GLU A 211 -18.65 -15.87 13.12
C GLU A 211 -19.72 -14.78 12.96
N GLY A 212 -20.96 -15.18 12.78
CA GLY A 212 -22.08 -14.27 12.54
C GLY A 212 -22.16 -13.78 11.09
N ASN A 213 -22.78 -12.62 10.88
CA ASN A 213 -22.92 -12.01 9.56
C ASN A 213 -21.63 -11.28 9.16
N LEU A 214 -21.23 -11.41 7.89
CA LEU A 214 -20.12 -10.66 7.34
C LEU A 214 -20.58 -9.22 7.03
N ASP A 215 -20.12 -8.29 7.85
CA ASP A 215 -20.24 -6.86 7.57
C ASP A 215 -18.90 -6.34 7.02
N PHE A 216 -18.91 -5.86 5.78
CA PHE A 216 -17.74 -5.35 5.12
C PHE A 216 -17.53 -3.84 5.27
N THR A 217 -18.42 -3.12 5.95
CA THR A 217 -18.36 -1.65 6.08
C THR A 217 -17.19 -1.17 6.92
N SER A 218 -16.84 -1.90 7.98
CA SER A 218 -15.69 -1.65 8.87
C SER A 218 -14.55 -2.65 8.71
N ALA A 219 -14.70 -3.63 7.82
CA ALA A 219 -13.89 -4.84 7.74
C ALA A 219 -12.38 -4.63 7.50
N TYR A 220 -11.95 -3.45 7.06
CA TYR A 220 -10.52 -3.15 6.92
C TYR A 220 -9.80 -2.86 8.25
N TYR A 221 -10.54 -2.50 9.29
CA TYR A 221 -10.00 -2.11 10.59
C TYR A 221 -10.53 -2.98 11.73
N GLU A 222 -11.71 -3.58 11.55
CA GLU A 222 -12.34 -4.48 12.50
C GLU A 222 -12.38 -5.90 11.93
N PRO A 223 -11.90 -6.92 12.67
CA PRO A 223 -11.88 -8.29 12.19
C PRO A 223 -13.30 -8.83 12.01
N VAL A 224 -13.59 -9.33 10.83
CA VAL A 224 -14.88 -10.00 10.51
C VAL A 224 -14.79 -11.53 10.61
N VAL A 225 -13.58 -12.05 10.77
CA VAL A 225 -13.29 -13.49 10.91
C VAL A 225 -12.21 -13.71 11.96
N ARG A 226 -12.19 -14.92 12.54
CA ARG A 226 -11.08 -15.42 13.34
C ARG A 226 -10.00 -16.07 12.48
N SER A 227 -8.79 -16.23 12.98
CA SER A 227 -7.80 -17.15 12.41
C SER A 227 -7.99 -18.56 12.99
N GLN A 228 -7.13 -19.49 12.61
CA GLN A 228 -7.11 -20.82 13.22
C GLN A 228 -6.68 -20.78 14.71
N ALA A 229 -5.83 -19.82 15.07
CA ALA A 229 -5.23 -19.71 16.39
C ALA A 229 -5.68 -18.49 17.21
N LEU A 230 -6.32 -17.50 16.58
CA LEU A 230 -6.67 -16.23 17.23
C LEU A 230 -8.17 -15.92 17.04
N SER A 231 -8.85 -15.53 18.14
CA SER A 231 -10.22 -15.00 18.07
C SER A 231 -10.25 -13.61 17.40
N LYS A 232 -11.42 -13.14 17.00
CA LYS A 232 -11.60 -11.79 16.42
C LYS A 232 -11.14 -10.70 17.39
N GLU A 233 -11.51 -10.83 18.65
CA GLU A 233 -11.15 -9.89 19.71
C GLU A 233 -9.62 -9.82 19.85
N ARG A 234 -8.96 -10.99 19.82
CA ARG A 234 -7.50 -11.05 19.92
C ARG A 234 -6.80 -10.44 18.71
N ILE A 235 -7.32 -10.68 17.50
CA ILE A 235 -6.84 -10.05 16.27
C ILE A 235 -6.98 -8.52 16.37
N PHE A 236 -8.10 -8.04 16.88
CA PHE A 236 -8.35 -6.60 17.05
C PHE A 236 -7.39 -5.95 18.04
N GLU A 237 -7.14 -6.61 19.19
CA GLU A 237 -6.15 -6.17 20.17
C GLU A 237 -4.74 -6.08 19.55
N LEU A 238 -4.33 -7.14 18.84
CA LEU A 238 -3.03 -7.22 18.19
C LEU A 238 -2.89 -6.16 17.11
N HIS A 239 -3.95 -5.92 16.31
CA HIS A 239 -3.99 -4.85 15.32
C HIS A 239 -3.76 -3.47 15.97
N LYS A 240 -4.54 -3.12 17.00
CA LYS A 240 -4.36 -1.85 17.73
C LYS A 240 -2.97 -1.71 18.34
N LYS A 241 -2.44 -2.80 18.90
CA LYS A 241 -1.08 -2.84 19.46
C LYS A 241 -0.02 -2.63 18.38
N ALA A 242 -0.16 -3.27 17.21
CA ALA A 242 0.75 -3.13 16.08
C ALA A 242 0.85 -1.68 15.61
N VAL A 243 -0.31 -1.01 15.42
CA VAL A 243 -0.38 0.39 15.02
C VAL A 243 0.33 1.29 16.05
N LYS A 244 0.02 1.12 17.35
CA LYS A 244 0.66 1.88 18.43
C LYS A 244 2.17 1.63 18.48
N GLN A 245 2.61 0.38 18.40
CA GLN A 245 4.02 0.02 18.42
C GLN A 245 4.81 0.64 17.26
N PHE A 246 4.21 0.82 16.10
CA PHE A 246 4.87 1.46 14.97
C PHE A 246 4.91 2.98 15.11
N TYR A 247 3.77 3.63 15.35
CA TYR A 247 3.66 5.09 15.25
C TYR A 247 4.11 5.83 16.51
N LEU A 248 4.04 5.21 17.69
CA LEU A 248 4.45 5.85 18.95
C LEU A 248 5.93 5.64 19.30
N ARG A 249 6.74 5.12 18.38
CA ARG A 249 8.19 5.00 18.57
C ARG A 249 8.86 6.38 18.64
N PRO A 250 9.74 6.63 19.61
CA PRO A 250 10.45 7.90 19.71
C PRO A 250 11.17 8.28 18.41
N LYS A 251 11.85 7.31 17.77
CA LYS A 251 12.52 7.49 16.48
C LYS A 251 11.56 7.96 15.38
N PHE A 252 10.36 7.38 15.31
CA PHE A 252 9.36 7.75 14.29
C PHE A 252 8.82 9.15 14.54
N ILE A 253 8.49 9.46 15.79
CA ILE A 253 7.99 10.79 16.22
C ILE A 253 9.03 11.87 15.88
N LEU A 254 10.29 11.66 16.30
CA LEU A 254 11.38 12.61 16.02
C LEU A 254 11.60 12.81 14.52
N LYS A 255 11.66 11.72 13.75
CA LYS A 255 11.79 11.76 12.28
C LYS A 255 10.63 12.52 11.63
N THR A 256 9.41 12.30 12.11
CA THR A 256 8.21 13.01 11.62
C THR A 256 8.31 14.49 11.92
N LEU A 257 8.60 14.88 13.17
CA LEU A 257 8.76 16.28 13.56
C LEU A 257 9.83 17.01 12.73
N LEU A 258 10.99 16.37 12.51
CA LEU A 258 12.07 16.93 11.69
C LEU A 258 11.71 17.03 10.20
N SER A 259 10.73 16.29 9.73
CA SER A 259 10.27 16.30 8.33
C SER A 259 9.18 17.31 8.01
N LEU A 260 8.58 17.93 9.04
CA LEU A 260 7.49 18.89 8.88
C LEU A 260 7.98 20.17 8.18
N ARG A 261 7.18 20.63 7.22
CA ARG A 261 7.49 21.83 6.43
C ARG A 261 6.44 22.93 6.59
N SER A 262 5.31 22.65 7.25
CA SER A 262 4.25 23.62 7.49
C SER A 262 3.52 23.36 8.78
N PHE A 263 2.88 24.41 9.34
CA PHE A 263 2.02 24.31 10.52
C PHE A 263 0.78 23.42 10.24
N GLU A 264 0.29 23.41 9.02
CA GLU A 264 -0.83 22.56 8.62
C GLU A 264 -0.46 21.07 8.67
N GLU A 265 0.75 20.70 8.20
CA GLU A 265 1.27 19.34 8.36
C GLU A 265 1.37 18.96 9.84
N LEU A 266 1.90 19.84 10.71
CA LEU A 266 1.97 19.60 12.15
C LEU A 266 0.59 19.32 12.73
N LYS A 267 -0.41 20.13 12.41
CA LYS A 267 -1.80 19.96 12.87
C LYS A 267 -2.39 18.62 12.42
N ASN A 268 -2.16 18.24 11.17
CA ASN A 268 -2.65 16.97 10.60
C ASN A 268 -2.03 15.76 11.31
N TYR A 269 -0.70 15.76 11.50
CA TYR A 269 -0.01 14.69 12.24
C TYR A 269 -0.41 14.65 13.71
N PHE A 270 -0.58 15.79 14.35
CA PHE A 270 -1.03 15.87 15.75
C PHE A 270 -2.44 15.30 15.91
N THR A 271 -3.37 15.67 15.02
CA THR A 271 -4.74 15.14 15.01
C THR A 271 -4.75 13.63 14.78
N ALA A 272 -3.95 13.15 13.82
CA ALA A 272 -3.79 11.72 13.58
C ALA A 272 -3.21 10.99 14.81
N GLY A 273 -2.21 11.57 15.46
CA GLY A 273 -1.61 11.03 16.70
C GLY A 273 -2.60 10.95 17.86
N ILE A 274 -3.42 11.97 18.05
CA ILE A 274 -4.50 11.95 19.07
C ILE A 274 -5.51 10.85 18.77
N ASN A 275 -5.91 10.68 17.50
CA ASN A 275 -6.84 9.63 17.10
C ASN A 275 -6.25 8.23 17.35
N LEU A 276 -4.96 8.02 17.09
CA LEU A 276 -4.26 6.76 17.41
C LEU A 276 -4.27 6.42 18.92
N ILE A 277 -4.23 7.44 19.78
CA ILE A 277 -4.25 7.25 21.24
C ILE A 277 -5.69 7.04 21.73
N LYS A 278 -6.65 7.80 21.17
CA LYS A 278 -8.05 7.82 21.62
C LYS A 278 -8.88 6.62 21.14
N HIS A 279 -8.52 5.99 20.03
CA HIS A 279 -9.18 4.74 19.62
C HIS A 279 -8.85 3.62 20.63
N LYS A 280 -9.68 3.59 21.69
CA LYS A 280 -9.78 2.49 22.67
C LYS A 280 -10.36 1.25 22.01
#